data_0f16dd7ca596493a134bd1f1eb96e4bd
#
_entry.id   0f16dd7ca596493a134bd1f1eb96e4bd
#
_cell.length_a   1.000
_cell.length_b   1.000
_cell.length_c   1.000
_cell.angle_alpha   90.00
_cell.angle_beta   90.00
_cell.angle_gamma   90.00
#
_symmetry.space_group_name_H-M   'P 1'
#
loop_
_entity.id
_entity.type
_entity.pdbx_description
1 polymer ?
#
loop_
_entity_poly.entity_id
_entity_poly.type
_entity_poly.pdbx_seq_one_letter_code
_entity_poly.pdbx_strand_id
1 'polypeptide(L)'
;MKVVIIGPGALGTLLAATLATKSNKTDLWLLDHNAERAELLSGQGLVLEKDGRKLSCPIKATAEPKAVGPADIIFLCVKSTDVAAGLRQAAKLTHAESILVTLQNGIGHLELIKVYKGPPAIALGVTALGANIVTPGHVRHAGSGLTRIGFMKSASFASSLLLAKVCNLLSSSGMETLIVDNILDYIWTKLLINVGINALTAIHRCSNGQLLESAETQNMLAAAVGEGEAVATAMGINLPEDPLAMTLDVCRKTASNLSSMLQDINSKRPTEIDSINGAIVAAARKLAIPVPVNEELVRRVKEIEKSY
;
A
#
# COMPACT_ATOMS: atom_id res chain seq x y z
N MET A 1 -22.78 8.56 -5.33
CA MET A 1 -21.33 8.64 -5.51
C MET A 1 -20.84 7.27 -5.92
N LYS A 2 -20.09 7.18 -7.02
CA LYS A 2 -19.51 5.93 -7.52
C LYS A 2 -18.05 5.82 -7.08
N VAL A 3 -17.73 4.69 -6.46
CA VAL A 3 -16.38 4.38 -5.95
C VAL A 3 -15.87 3.11 -6.61
N VAL A 4 -14.66 3.15 -7.14
CA VAL A 4 -14.02 1.99 -7.77
C VAL A 4 -12.73 1.68 -7.04
N ILE A 5 -12.53 0.41 -6.72
CA ILE A 5 -11.27 -0.08 -6.15
C ILE A 5 -10.62 -0.98 -7.21
N ILE A 6 -9.44 -0.58 -7.68
CA ILE A 6 -8.65 -1.33 -8.66
C ILE A 6 -7.65 -2.20 -7.91
N GLY A 7 -7.79 -3.52 -8.07
CA GLY A 7 -6.93 -4.52 -7.44
C GLY A 7 -7.51 -5.12 -6.16
N PRO A 8 -8.19 -6.28 -6.23
CA PRO A 8 -8.74 -7.00 -5.08
C PRO A 8 -7.66 -7.82 -4.33
N GLY A 9 -6.52 -7.17 -4.04
CA GLY A 9 -5.52 -7.66 -3.09
C GLY A 9 -6.00 -7.50 -1.64
N ALA A 10 -5.12 -7.73 -0.67
CA ALA A 10 -5.49 -7.67 0.75
C ALA A 10 -6.08 -6.31 1.15
N LEU A 11 -5.39 -5.22 0.83
CA LEU A 11 -5.86 -3.87 1.15
C LEU A 11 -7.11 -3.50 0.34
N GLY A 12 -7.14 -3.78 -0.96
CA GLY A 12 -8.29 -3.45 -1.80
C GLY A 12 -9.55 -4.21 -1.39
N THR A 13 -9.44 -5.49 -1.03
CA THR A 13 -10.56 -6.28 -0.51
C THR A 13 -11.01 -5.79 0.86
N LEU A 14 -10.06 -5.44 1.77
CA LEU A 14 -10.40 -4.85 3.07
C LEU A 14 -11.16 -3.54 2.91
N LEU A 15 -10.67 -2.65 2.04
CA LEU A 15 -11.29 -1.36 1.74
C LEU A 15 -12.70 -1.56 1.18
N ALA A 16 -12.86 -2.44 0.18
CA ALA A 16 -14.15 -2.74 -0.43
C ALA A 16 -15.15 -3.30 0.58
N ALA A 17 -14.75 -4.31 1.35
CA ALA A 17 -15.62 -4.93 2.34
C ALA A 17 -16.01 -3.96 3.46
N THR A 18 -15.08 -3.10 3.91
CA THR A 18 -15.37 -2.08 4.93
C THR A 18 -16.36 -1.03 4.39
N LEU A 19 -16.17 -0.55 3.16
CA LEU A 19 -17.10 0.41 2.54
C LEU A 19 -18.47 -0.23 2.30
N ALA A 20 -18.53 -1.46 1.79
CA ALA A 20 -19.78 -2.17 1.53
C ALA A 20 -20.61 -2.42 2.80
N THR A 21 -19.95 -2.70 3.93
CA THR A 21 -20.65 -2.96 5.20
C THR A 21 -21.16 -1.70 5.92
N LYS A 22 -20.67 -0.52 5.55
CA LYS A 22 -20.96 0.75 6.25
C LYS A 22 -21.76 1.78 5.42
N SER A 23 -21.79 1.65 4.10
CA SER A 23 -22.40 2.65 3.23
C SER A 23 -23.35 2.05 2.21
N ASN A 24 -24.66 2.12 2.48
CA ASN A 24 -25.71 1.71 1.54
C ASN A 24 -25.93 2.73 0.40
N LYS A 25 -25.24 3.88 0.41
CA LYS A 25 -25.43 4.98 -0.57
C LYS A 25 -24.30 5.07 -1.60
N THR A 26 -23.31 4.20 -1.53
CA THR A 26 -22.16 4.19 -2.43
C THR A 26 -22.33 3.12 -3.49
N ASP A 27 -22.28 3.51 -4.77
CA ASP A 27 -22.19 2.58 -5.90
C ASP A 27 -20.73 2.07 -5.97
N LEU A 28 -20.48 0.94 -5.31
CA LEU A 28 -19.13 0.41 -5.07
C LEU A 28 -18.82 -0.72 -6.04
N TRP A 29 -17.66 -0.61 -6.69
CA TRP A 29 -17.15 -1.58 -7.64
C TRP A 29 -15.73 -2.04 -7.30
N LEU A 30 -15.45 -3.33 -7.53
CA LEU A 30 -14.11 -3.88 -7.62
C LEU A 30 -13.74 -4.09 -9.09
N LEU A 31 -12.60 -3.55 -9.51
CA LEU A 31 -12.03 -3.82 -10.83
C LEU A 31 -10.82 -4.76 -10.66
N ASP A 32 -10.91 -5.91 -11.28
CA ASP A 32 -9.85 -6.92 -11.32
C ASP A 32 -9.30 -7.04 -12.74
N HIS A 33 -8.05 -7.45 -12.89
CA HIS A 33 -7.50 -7.83 -14.18
C HIS A 33 -7.84 -9.29 -14.58
N ASN A 34 -8.25 -10.11 -13.62
CA ASN A 34 -8.64 -11.50 -13.82
C ASN A 34 -10.17 -11.60 -13.88
N ALA A 35 -10.71 -11.96 -15.05
CA ALA A 35 -12.15 -12.04 -15.30
C ALA A 35 -12.85 -13.12 -14.45
N GLU A 36 -12.23 -14.31 -14.31
CA GLU A 36 -12.79 -15.41 -13.52
C GLU A 36 -12.91 -15.04 -12.05
N ARG A 37 -11.87 -14.37 -11.49
CA ARG A 37 -11.92 -13.90 -10.12
C ARG A 37 -12.95 -12.78 -9.94
N ALA A 38 -13.07 -11.87 -10.89
CA ALA A 38 -14.09 -10.83 -10.86
C ALA A 38 -15.50 -11.42 -10.84
N GLU A 39 -15.78 -12.42 -11.69
CA GLU A 39 -17.05 -13.13 -11.72
C GLU A 39 -17.33 -13.86 -10.40
N LEU A 40 -16.34 -14.58 -9.88
CA LEU A 40 -16.42 -15.23 -8.57
C LEU A 40 -16.80 -14.22 -7.48
N LEU A 41 -16.10 -13.08 -7.39
CA LEU A 41 -16.36 -12.05 -6.39
C LEU A 41 -17.74 -11.42 -6.55
N SER A 42 -18.19 -11.19 -7.79
CA SER A 42 -19.52 -10.66 -8.06
C SER A 42 -20.65 -11.63 -7.64
N GLY A 43 -20.41 -12.95 -7.81
CA GLY A 43 -21.38 -13.98 -7.45
C GLY A 43 -21.45 -14.28 -5.95
N GLN A 44 -20.29 -14.36 -5.27
CA GLN A 44 -20.24 -14.74 -3.84
C GLN A 44 -20.21 -13.56 -2.85
N GLY A 45 -19.89 -12.33 -3.34
CA GLY A 45 -19.64 -11.19 -2.48
C GLY A 45 -18.28 -11.24 -1.77
N LEU A 46 -18.15 -10.40 -0.73
CA LEU A 46 -16.95 -10.34 0.11
C LEU A 46 -17.28 -10.78 1.53
N VAL A 47 -16.27 -11.33 2.21
CA VAL A 47 -16.33 -11.67 3.64
C VAL A 47 -15.25 -10.88 4.36
N LEU A 48 -15.66 -10.05 5.31
CA LEU A 48 -14.79 -9.32 6.22
C LEU A 48 -14.74 -10.06 7.57
N GLU A 49 -13.57 -10.56 7.92
CA GLU A 49 -13.31 -11.10 9.26
C GLU A 49 -12.65 -10.02 10.12
N LYS A 50 -13.34 -9.60 11.17
CA LYS A 50 -12.87 -8.57 12.10
C LYS A 50 -13.32 -8.91 13.52
N ASP A 51 -12.40 -8.82 14.49
CA ASP A 51 -12.65 -9.07 15.91
C ASP A 51 -13.39 -10.41 16.17
N GLY A 52 -12.96 -11.46 15.46
CA GLY A 52 -13.56 -12.81 15.54
C GLY A 52 -14.94 -12.95 14.87
N ARG A 53 -15.47 -11.90 14.26
CA ARG A 53 -16.75 -11.90 13.54
C ARG A 53 -16.54 -11.92 12.05
N LYS A 54 -17.44 -12.60 11.31
CA LYS A 54 -17.48 -12.61 9.86
C LYS A 54 -18.71 -11.83 9.38
N LEU A 55 -18.47 -10.85 8.53
CA LEU A 55 -19.52 -10.03 7.91
C LEU A 55 -19.46 -10.27 6.40
N SER A 56 -20.55 -10.77 5.83
CA SER A 56 -20.68 -10.93 4.38
C SER A 56 -21.36 -9.69 3.80
N CYS A 57 -20.88 -9.24 2.63
CA CYS A 57 -21.47 -8.12 1.90
C CYS A 57 -21.43 -8.37 0.40
N PRO A 58 -22.48 -7.98 -0.34
CA PRO A 58 -22.46 -8.04 -1.79
C PRO A 58 -21.45 -7.02 -2.35
N ILE A 59 -20.90 -7.33 -3.52
CA ILE A 59 -20.02 -6.42 -4.26
C ILE A 59 -20.26 -6.57 -5.76
N LYS A 60 -20.21 -5.48 -6.49
CA LYS A 60 -20.10 -5.50 -7.95
C LYS A 60 -18.63 -5.66 -8.32
N ALA A 61 -18.28 -6.67 -9.07
CA ALA A 61 -16.92 -6.88 -9.54
C ALA A 61 -16.91 -7.20 -11.04
N THR A 62 -15.89 -6.68 -11.73
CA THR A 62 -15.72 -6.89 -13.18
C THR A 62 -14.25 -6.76 -13.58
N ALA A 63 -13.89 -7.35 -14.73
CA ALA A 63 -12.60 -7.10 -15.37
C ALA A 63 -12.69 -5.99 -16.44
N GLU A 64 -13.91 -5.55 -16.78
CA GLU A 64 -14.15 -4.62 -17.86
C GLU A 64 -14.46 -3.20 -17.35
N PRO A 65 -13.54 -2.23 -17.48
CA PRO A 65 -13.77 -0.85 -17.05
C PRO A 65 -14.99 -0.21 -17.69
N LYS A 66 -15.31 -0.58 -18.94
CA LYS A 66 -16.49 -0.05 -19.65
C LYS A 66 -17.80 -0.41 -18.96
N ALA A 67 -17.87 -1.56 -18.29
CA ALA A 67 -19.06 -1.96 -17.53
C ALA A 67 -19.26 -1.10 -16.27
N VAL A 68 -18.20 -0.51 -15.74
CA VAL A 68 -18.25 0.39 -14.59
C VAL A 68 -18.65 1.81 -15.00
N GLY A 69 -18.03 2.31 -16.07
CA GLY A 69 -18.16 3.71 -16.50
C GLY A 69 -17.48 4.70 -15.56
N PRO A 70 -17.69 6.02 -15.75
CA PRO A 70 -17.04 7.07 -14.96
C PRO A 70 -17.29 6.95 -13.45
N ALA A 71 -16.27 7.21 -12.64
CA ALA A 71 -16.29 7.10 -11.19
C ALA A 71 -15.81 8.39 -10.52
N ASP A 72 -16.41 8.72 -9.37
CA ASP A 72 -16.05 9.90 -8.58
C ASP A 72 -14.74 9.70 -7.80
N ILE A 73 -14.57 8.51 -7.19
CA ILE A 73 -13.40 8.15 -6.40
C ILE A 73 -12.86 6.82 -6.92
N ILE A 74 -11.56 6.78 -7.18
CA ILE A 74 -10.85 5.58 -7.63
C ILE A 74 -9.72 5.29 -6.64
N PHE A 75 -9.74 4.13 -6.00
CA PHE A 75 -8.63 3.65 -5.19
C PHE A 75 -7.78 2.68 -6.00
N LEU A 76 -6.50 2.97 -6.11
CA LEU A 76 -5.53 2.08 -6.75
C LEU A 76 -4.84 1.24 -5.66
N CYS A 77 -5.20 -0.03 -5.58
CA CYS A 77 -4.75 -0.98 -4.56
C CYS A 77 -3.99 -2.18 -5.15
N VAL A 78 -3.47 -2.03 -6.36
CA VAL A 78 -2.62 -3.04 -6.98
C VAL A 78 -1.22 -3.05 -6.36
N LYS A 79 -0.44 -4.11 -6.56
CA LYS A 79 0.98 -4.11 -6.20
C LYS A 79 1.74 -3.03 -6.97
N SER A 80 2.86 -2.60 -6.41
CA SER A 80 3.72 -1.56 -7.02
C SER A 80 4.16 -1.89 -8.45
N THR A 81 4.36 -3.17 -8.77
CA THR A 81 4.66 -3.69 -10.11
C THR A 81 3.55 -3.44 -11.13
N ASP A 82 2.30 -3.37 -10.68
CA ASP A 82 1.10 -3.30 -11.53
C ASP A 82 0.53 -1.88 -11.64
N VAL A 83 1.18 -0.88 -11.01
CA VAL A 83 0.70 0.51 -10.99
C VAL A 83 0.52 1.08 -12.39
N ALA A 84 1.46 0.84 -13.32
CA ALA A 84 1.33 1.33 -14.68
C ALA A 84 0.08 0.77 -15.40
N ALA A 85 -0.21 -0.51 -15.20
CA ALA A 85 -1.43 -1.14 -15.72
C ALA A 85 -2.68 -0.60 -15.03
N GLY A 86 -2.63 -0.44 -13.71
CA GLY A 86 -3.72 0.14 -12.91
C GLY A 86 -4.06 1.57 -13.32
N LEU A 87 -3.06 2.42 -13.58
CA LEU A 87 -3.28 3.79 -14.08
C LEU A 87 -3.95 3.80 -15.46
N ARG A 88 -3.56 2.88 -16.36
CA ARG A 88 -4.26 2.73 -17.66
C ARG A 88 -5.72 2.32 -17.51
N GLN A 89 -6.03 1.49 -16.52
CA GLN A 89 -7.44 1.13 -16.22
C GLN A 89 -8.18 2.32 -15.59
N ALA A 90 -7.56 3.01 -14.63
CA ALA A 90 -8.12 4.18 -13.99
C ALA A 90 -8.47 5.27 -15.01
N ALA A 91 -7.63 5.52 -16.00
CA ALA A 91 -7.87 6.51 -17.05
C ALA A 91 -9.18 6.28 -17.83
N LYS A 92 -9.67 5.04 -17.91
CA LYS A 92 -10.93 4.69 -18.57
C LYS A 92 -12.16 4.96 -17.69
N LEU A 93 -11.94 5.24 -16.40
CA LEU A 93 -12.97 5.42 -15.38
C LEU A 93 -13.10 6.88 -14.94
N THR A 94 -12.29 7.78 -15.48
CA THR A 94 -12.20 9.15 -15.01
C THR A 94 -13.10 10.12 -15.75
N HIS A 95 -13.57 11.15 -15.05
CA HIS A 95 -14.14 12.38 -15.55
C HIS A 95 -13.46 13.59 -14.89
N ALA A 96 -13.84 14.83 -15.24
CA ALA A 96 -13.13 16.03 -14.78
C ALA A 96 -13.12 16.21 -13.24
N GLU A 97 -14.10 15.65 -12.53
CA GLU A 97 -14.24 15.73 -11.07
C GLU A 97 -13.84 14.43 -10.36
N SER A 98 -13.16 13.50 -11.03
CA SER A 98 -12.67 12.28 -10.40
C SER A 98 -11.44 12.55 -9.54
N ILE A 99 -11.27 11.75 -8.48
CA ILE A 99 -10.03 11.68 -7.72
C ILE A 99 -9.51 10.25 -7.69
N LEU A 100 -8.22 10.07 -8.00
CA LEU A 100 -7.50 8.81 -7.83
C LEU A 100 -6.67 8.85 -6.55
N VAL A 101 -6.80 7.85 -5.71
CA VAL A 101 -6.00 7.68 -4.49
C VAL A 101 -5.15 6.43 -4.62
N THR A 102 -3.84 6.58 -4.48
CA THR A 102 -2.88 5.47 -4.53
C THR A 102 -2.50 5.06 -3.12
N LEU A 103 -2.46 3.75 -2.84
CA LEU A 103 -2.22 3.21 -1.50
C LEU A 103 -1.10 2.15 -1.48
N GLN A 104 -0.19 2.20 -2.44
CA GLN A 104 0.91 1.25 -2.56
C GLN A 104 1.95 1.42 -1.44
N ASN A 105 2.60 0.31 -1.08
CA ASN A 105 3.81 0.37 -0.28
C ASN A 105 5.02 0.81 -1.11
N GLY A 106 6.01 1.39 -0.45
CA GLY A 106 7.23 1.84 -1.12
C GLY A 106 7.04 3.13 -1.93
N ILE A 107 8.07 3.47 -2.68
CA ILE A 107 8.12 4.71 -3.49
C ILE A 107 8.40 4.46 -4.98
N GLY A 108 8.60 3.21 -5.39
CA GLY A 108 8.94 2.86 -6.78
C GLY A 108 7.90 3.32 -7.82
N HIS A 109 6.66 3.51 -7.41
CA HIS A 109 5.56 3.95 -8.28
C HIS A 109 5.45 5.48 -8.40
N LEU A 110 6.13 6.27 -7.56
CA LEU A 110 5.98 7.73 -7.53
C LEU A 110 6.39 8.41 -8.83
N GLU A 111 7.42 7.89 -9.52
CA GLU A 111 7.85 8.44 -10.80
C GLU A 111 6.78 8.27 -11.89
N LEU A 112 6.03 7.16 -11.88
CA LEU A 112 4.90 6.96 -12.80
C LEU A 112 3.79 7.98 -12.53
N ILE A 113 3.53 8.29 -11.25
CA ILE A 113 2.53 9.28 -10.86
C ILE A 113 2.96 10.69 -11.25
N LYS A 114 4.24 11.03 -11.09
CA LYS A 114 4.77 12.36 -11.47
C LYS A 114 4.58 12.71 -12.95
N VAL A 115 4.69 11.70 -13.82
CA VAL A 115 4.58 11.90 -15.28
C VAL A 115 3.18 11.64 -15.82
N TYR A 116 2.27 11.17 -14.99
CA TYR A 116 0.88 10.94 -15.40
C TYR A 116 0.20 12.27 -15.76
N LYS A 117 -0.25 12.37 -17.01
CA LYS A 117 -0.95 13.55 -17.56
C LYS A 117 -2.38 13.18 -17.89
N GLY A 118 -3.29 13.36 -16.98
CA GLY A 118 -4.71 13.10 -17.22
C GLY A 118 -5.56 13.61 -16.07
N PRO A 119 -6.87 13.83 -16.29
CA PRO A 119 -7.77 13.83 -15.17
C PRO A 119 -7.68 12.43 -14.55
N PRO A 120 -7.65 12.24 -13.33
CA PRO A 120 -8.11 13.06 -12.22
C PRO A 120 -6.97 13.67 -11.42
N ALA A 121 -7.34 14.43 -10.38
CA ALA A 121 -6.41 14.73 -9.31
C ALA A 121 -5.90 13.43 -8.68
N ILE A 122 -4.58 13.27 -8.54
CA ILE A 122 -4.00 12.09 -7.90
C ILE A 122 -3.53 12.46 -6.50
N ALA A 123 -4.16 11.85 -5.51
CA ALA A 123 -3.70 11.87 -4.12
C ALA A 123 -2.89 10.61 -3.82
N LEU A 124 -1.87 10.78 -3.01
CA LEU A 124 -1.13 9.68 -2.41
C LEU A 124 -1.72 9.33 -1.06
N GLY A 125 -1.63 8.07 -0.67
CA GLY A 125 -2.02 7.64 0.65
C GLY A 125 -1.05 6.65 1.25
N VAL A 126 -0.89 6.72 2.55
CA VAL A 126 -0.15 5.77 3.35
C VAL A 126 -1.03 5.30 4.49
N THR A 127 -1.12 3.99 4.67
CA THR A 127 -2.00 3.39 5.69
C THR A 127 -1.24 2.41 6.57
N ALA A 128 -1.60 2.38 7.85
CA ALA A 128 -1.14 1.37 8.80
C ALA A 128 -2.20 0.25 9.03
N LEU A 129 -3.22 0.16 8.17
CA LEU A 129 -4.18 -0.93 8.20
C LEU A 129 -3.51 -2.25 7.82
N GLY A 130 -3.70 -3.26 8.66
CA GLY A 130 -3.29 -4.64 8.39
C GLY A 130 -4.42 -5.43 7.72
N ALA A 131 -4.11 -6.14 6.65
CA ALA A 131 -5.06 -6.97 5.92
C ALA A 131 -4.41 -8.26 5.43
N ASN A 132 -5.07 -9.38 5.61
CA ASN A 132 -4.63 -10.69 5.12
C ASN A 132 -5.75 -11.33 4.29
N ILE A 133 -5.43 -11.77 3.07
CA ILE A 133 -6.36 -12.60 2.28
C ILE A 133 -6.37 -14.00 2.87
N VAL A 134 -7.56 -14.48 3.22
CA VAL A 134 -7.80 -15.86 3.65
C VAL A 134 -8.07 -16.75 2.43
N THR A 135 -9.01 -16.30 1.58
CA THR A 135 -9.31 -16.86 0.25
C THR A 135 -9.74 -15.71 -0.66
N PRO A 136 -9.85 -15.87 -1.98
CA PRO A 136 -10.40 -14.82 -2.85
C PRO A 136 -11.74 -14.30 -2.31
N GLY A 137 -11.84 -12.98 -2.09
CA GLY A 137 -13.02 -12.34 -1.51
C GLY A 137 -13.16 -12.42 0.01
N HIS A 138 -12.37 -13.23 0.70
CA HIS A 138 -12.36 -13.31 2.16
C HIS A 138 -11.09 -12.64 2.71
N VAL A 139 -11.27 -11.55 3.42
CA VAL A 139 -10.18 -10.75 4.03
C VAL A 139 -10.32 -10.73 5.54
N ARG A 140 -9.20 -10.92 6.23
CA ARG A 140 -9.08 -10.70 7.67
C ARG A 140 -8.47 -9.33 7.93
N HIS A 141 -9.14 -8.50 8.73
CA HIS A 141 -8.59 -7.28 9.27
C HIS A 141 -7.56 -7.65 10.35
N ALA A 142 -6.29 -7.43 10.05
CA ALA A 142 -5.18 -7.87 10.90
C ALA A 142 -4.63 -6.78 11.81
N GLY A 143 -5.07 -5.54 11.66
CA GLY A 143 -4.67 -4.43 12.50
C GLY A 143 -5.28 -3.11 12.06
N SER A 144 -5.68 -2.30 13.03
CA SER A 144 -6.15 -0.93 12.82
C SER A 144 -4.97 0.03 12.84
N GLY A 145 -5.08 1.10 12.06
CA GLY A 145 -4.07 2.16 12.04
C GLY A 145 -4.53 3.33 11.20
N LEU A 146 -3.88 4.45 11.43
CA LEU A 146 -4.19 5.70 10.77
C LEU A 146 -3.81 5.64 9.28
N THR A 147 -4.71 6.13 8.45
CA THR A 147 -4.45 6.41 7.03
C THR A 147 -4.20 7.91 6.86
N ARG A 148 -3.13 8.26 6.15
CA ARG A 148 -2.87 9.64 5.76
C ARG A 148 -2.98 9.75 4.26
N ILE A 149 -3.63 10.82 3.80
CA ILE A 149 -3.78 11.11 2.36
C ILE A 149 -3.38 12.55 2.08
N GLY A 150 -2.81 12.80 0.92
CA GLY A 150 -2.36 14.15 0.55
C GLY A 150 -1.93 14.21 -0.91
N PHE A 151 -1.64 15.40 -1.39
CA PHE A 151 -1.08 15.59 -2.72
C PHE A 151 0.44 15.68 -2.66
N MET A 152 1.11 15.25 -3.74
CA MET A 152 2.57 15.36 -3.86
C MET A 152 3.03 16.82 -4.01
N LYS A 153 2.16 17.68 -4.52
CA LYS A 153 2.38 19.12 -4.72
C LYS A 153 1.11 19.85 -4.34
N SER A 154 1.21 21.16 -4.19
CA SER A 154 0.04 22.04 -3.95
C SER A 154 -1.06 21.74 -4.97
N ALA A 155 -2.28 21.54 -4.48
CA ALA A 155 -3.44 21.19 -5.27
C ALA A 155 -4.39 22.40 -5.41
N SER A 156 -5.24 22.37 -6.42
CA SER A 156 -6.31 23.35 -6.57
C SER A 156 -7.34 23.21 -5.44
N PHE A 157 -8.11 24.26 -5.20
CA PHE A 157 -9.21 24.22 -4.23
C PHE A 157 -10.21 23.11 -4.57
N ALA A 158 -10.54 22.91 -5.86
CA ALA A 158 -11.43 21.82 -6.30
C ALA A 158 -10.87 20.45 -5.94
N SER A 159 -9.56 20.20 -6.17
CA SER A 159 -8.90 18.95 -5.80
C SER A 159 -8.91 18.73 -4.28
N SER A 160 -8.73 19.78 -3.49
CA SER A 160 -8.77 19.70 -2.02
C SER A 160 -10.17 19.33 -1.52
N LEU A 161 -11.24 19.82 -2.16
CA LEU A 161 -12.61 19.40 -1.85
C LEU A 161 -12.86 17.92 -2.17
N LEU A 162 -12.29 17.43 -3.27
CA LEU A 162 -12.39 16.01 -3.62
C LEU A 162 -11.64 15.15 -2.58
N LEU A 163 -10.46 15.58 -2.15
CA LEU A 163 -9.69 14.88 -1.12
C LEU A 163 -10.45 14.85 0.22
N ALA A 164 -11.12 15.94 0.58
CA ALA A 164 -11.97 15.99 1.77
C ALA A 164 -13.15 14.98 1.69
N LYS A 165 -13.75 14.79 0.51
CA LYS A 165 -14.78 13.76 0.29
C LYS A 165 -14.22 12.35 0.52
N VAL A 166 -12.99 12.06 0.05
CA VAL A 166 -12.30 10.78 0.30
C VAL A 166 -12.06 10.57 1.79
N CYS A 167 -11.52 11.58 2.48
CA CYS A 167 -11.25 11.53 3.92
C CYS A 167 -12.54 11.22 4.70
N ASN A 168 -13.63 11.94 4.40
CA ASN A 168 -14.92 11.72 5.05
C ASN A 168 -15.50 10.33 4.75
N LEU A 169 -15.38 9.82 3.52
CA LEU A 169 -15.83 8.49 3.15
C LEU A 169 -15.11 7.40 3.97
N LEU A 170 -13.80 7.48 4.05
CA LEU A 170 -12.99 6.51 4.78
C LEU A 170 -13.25 6.60 6.30
N SER A 171 -13.21 7.79 6.87
CA SER A 171 -13.41 8.00 8.31
C SER A 171 -14.81 7.59 8.77
N SER A 172 -15.86 7.94 8.03
CA SER A 172 -17.24 7.53 8.33
C SER A 172 -17.47 6.03 8.21
N SER A 173 -16.60 5.34 7.46
CA SER A 173 -16.60 3.88 7.34
C SER A 173 -15.78 3.18 8.43
N GLY A 174 -15.20 3.92 9.37
CA GLY A 174 -14.39 3.40 10.47
C GLY A 174 -12.92 3.17 10.13
N MET A 175 -12.44 3.78 9.05
CA MET A 175 -11.02 3.83 8.68
C MET A 175 -10.51 5.25 8.99
N GLU A 176 -9.94 5.43 10.18
CA GLU A 176 -9.41 6.72 10.61
C GLU A 176 -8.47 7.29 9.55
N THR A 177 -8.81 8.49 9.04
CA THR A 177 -8.09 9.09 7.91
C THR A 177 -7.86 10.57 8.16
N LEU A 178 -6.64 11.03 7.90
CA LEU A 178 -6.23 12.44 7.99
C LEU A 178 -5.71 12.93 6.64
N ILE A 179 -6.03 14.19 6.32
CA ILE A 179 -5.39 14.91 5.23
C ILE A 179 -4.12 15.56 5.78
N VAL A 180 -3.03 15.43 5.04
CA VAL A 180 -1.73 16.00 5.39
C VAL A 180 -1.14 16.79 4.22
N ASP A 181 -0.41 17.85 4.52
CA ASP A 181 0.19 18.72 3.49
C ASP A 181 1.40 18.07 2.82
N ASN A 182 2.25 17.41 3.61
CA ASN A 182 3.49 16.77 3.17
C ASN A 182 3.38 15.23 3.22
N ILE A 183 2.57 14.67 2.35
CA ILE A 183 2.32 13.21 2.34
C ILE A 183 3.61 12.39 2.13
N LEU A 184 4.60 12.95 1.44
CA LEU A 184 5.87 12.26 1.17
C LEU A 184 6.64 11.95 2.46
N ASP A 185 6.60 12.81 3.47
CA ASP A 185 7.27 12.60 4.76
C ASP A 185 6.76 11.32 5.44
N TYR A 186 5.45 11.10 5.41
CA TYR A 186 4.80 9.91 5.98
C TYR A 186 5.00 8.65 5.13
N ILE A 187 5.03 8.79 3.80
CA ILE A 187 5.35 7.68 2.90
C ILE A 187 6.78 7.20 3.14
N TRP A 188 7.74 8.13 3.26
CA TRP A 188 9.13 7.80 3.54
C TRP A 188 9.31 7.21 4.95
N THR A 189 8.62 7.75 5.95
CA THR A 189 8.64 7.16 7.31
C THR A 189 8.21 5.69 7.27
N LYS A 190 7.08 5.39 6.63
CA LYS A 190 6.63 3.99 6.48
C LYS A 190 7.57 3.16 5.61
N LEU A 191 8.15 3.75 4.56
CA LEU A 191 9.15 3.07 3.73
C LEU A 191 10.33 2.61 4.56
N LEU A 192 10.89 3.45 5.43
CA LEU A 192 12.04 3.12 6.26
C LEU A 192 11.73 2.01 7.27
N ILE A 193 10.54 2.00 7.85
CA ILE A 193 10.07 0.88 8.67
C ILE A 193 10.05 -0.43 7.85
N ASN A 194 9.49 -0.39 6.64
CA ASN A 194 9.43 -1.55 5.76
C ASN A 194 10.83 -2.00 5.30
N VAL A 195 11.75 -1.06 5.05
CA VAL A 195 13.15 -1.32 4.71
C VAL A 195 13.84 -2.14 5.80
N GLY A 196 13.61 -1.80 7.06
CA GLY A 196 14.21 -2.52 8.19
C GLY A 196 13.58 -3.89 8.47
N ILE A 197 12.30 -4.08 8.14
CA ILE A 197 11.56 -5.28 8.56
C ILE A 197 11.40 -6.29 7.42
N ASN A 198 10.93 -5.85 6.25
CA ASN A 198 10.35 -6.76 5.27
C ASN A 198 11.36 -7.72 4.65
N ALA A 199 12.50 -7.21 4.20
CA ALA A 199 13.54 -8.05 3.60
C ALA A 199 14.16 -9.02 4.62
N LEU A 200 14.44 -8.54 5.83
CA LEU A 200 15.05 -9.37 6.88
C LEU A 200 14.12 -10.50 7.32
N THR A 201 12.84 -10.22 7.56
CA THR A 201 11.86 -11.28 7.90
C THR A 201 11.70 -12.30 6.79
N ALA A 202 11.72 -11.86 5.52
CA ALA A 202 11.64 -12.74 4.35
C ALA A 202 12.87 -13.65 4.23
N ILE A 203 14.08 -13.10 4.46
CA ILE A 203 15.36 -13.82 4.37
C ILE A 203 15.49 -14.83 5.52
N HIS A 204 15.19 -14.41 6.76
CA HIS A 204 15.31 -15.26 7.94
C HIS A 204 14.08 -16.11 8.22
N ARG A 205 12.99 -15.96 7.43
CA ARG A 205 11.70 -16.67 7.58
C ARG A 205 11.15 -16.60 9.01
N CYS A 206 11.19 -15.41 9.59
CA CYS A 206 10.83 -15.16 10.99
C CYS A 206 9.75 -14.07 11.12
N SER A 207 9.11 -14.01 12.28
CA SER A 207 8.18 -12.93 12.64
C SER A 207 8.92 -11.62 12.91
N ASN A 208 8.17 -10.50 12.94
CA ASN A 208 8.75 -9.18 13.13
C ASN A 208 9.53 -9.07 14.46
N GLY A 209 9.00 -9.65 15.55
CA GLY A 209 9.66 -9.61 16.86
C GLY A 209 10.96 -10.41 16.92
N GLN A 210 11.04 -11.50 16.18
CA GLN A 210 12.24 -12.36 16.16
C GLN A 210 13.46 -11.65 15.56
N LEU A 211 13.27 -10.57 14.78
CA LEU A 211 14.38 -9.72 14.34
C LEU A 211 15.13 -9.06 15.51
N LEU A 212 14.48 -8.91 16.67
CA LEU A 212 15.07 -8.30 17.86
C LEU A 212 15.75 -9.31 18.81
N GLU A 213 15.74 -10.60 18.48
CA GLU A 213 16.32 -11.65 19.33
C GLU A 213 17.82 -11.87 19.08
N SER A 214 18.34 -11.38 17.94
CA SER A 214 19.74 -11.54 17.54
C SER A 214 20.41 -10.18 17.32
N ALA A 215 21.62 -10.01 17.81
CA ALA A 215 22.43 -8.82 17.56
C ALA A 215 22.73 -8.65 16.05
N GLU A 216 22.88 -9.74 15.32
CA GLU A 216 23.14 -9.72 13.88
C GLU A 216 21.95 -9.07 13.13
N THR A 217 20.72 -9.57 13.36
CA THR A 217 19.52 -9.04 12.70
C THR A 217 19.21 -7.61 13.12
N GLN A 218 19.44 -7.25 14.40
CA GLN A 218 19.28 -5.88 14.87
C GLN A 218 20.29 -4.93 14.20
N ASN A 219 21.55 -5.32 14.06
CA ASN A 219 22.57 -4.50 13.39
C ASN A 219 22.26 -4.32 11.90
N MET A 220 21.81 -5.38 11.20
CA MET A 220 21.41 -5.29 9.81
C MET A 220 20.18 -4.39 9.63
N LEU A 221 19.18 -4.50 10.53
CA LEU A 221 18.00 -3.64 10.55
C LEU A 221 18.40 -2.17 10.72
N ALA A 222 19.23 -1.88 11.73
CA ALA A 222 19.68 -0.52 12.01
C ALA A 222 20.49 0.07 10.84
N ALA A 223 21.37 -0.72 10.23
CA ALA A 223 22.16 -0.29 9.08
C ALA A 223 21.29 -0.02 7.85
N ALA A 224 20.32 -0.91 7.54
CA ALA A 224 19.42 -0.72 6.41
C ALA A 224 18.55 0.53 6.54
N VAL A 225 18.04 0.78 7.77
CA VAL A 225 17.24 1.98 8.08
C VAL A 225 18.11 3.23 7.99
N GLY A 226 19.30 3.23 8.58
CA GLY A 226 20.23 4.36 8.56
C GLY A 226 20.69 4.75 7.14
N GLU A 227 20.95 3.78 6.27
CA GLU A 227 21.23 4.04 4.86
C GLU A 227 20.03 4.72 4.18
N GLY A 228 18.81 4.22 4.44
CA GLY A 228 17.58 4.81 3.89
C GLY A 228 17.30 6.22 4.43
N GLU A 229 17.59 6.47 5.72
CA GLU A 229 17.47 7.78 6.35
C GLU A 229 18.45 8.79 5.72
N ALA A 230 19.70 8.39 5.47
CA ALA A 230 20.67 9.25 4.79
C ALA A 230 20.18 9.66 3.38
N VAL A 231 19.59 8.73 2.64
CA VAL A 231 18.98 9.01 1.33
C VAL A 231 17.80 9.96 1.46
N ALA A 232 16.88 9.73 2.42
CA ALA A 232 15.72 10.57 2.66
C ALA A 232 16.14 12.02 3.00
N THR A 233 17.11 12.18 3.89
CA THR A 233 17.67 13.48 4.29
C THR A 233 18.27 14.23 3.09
N ALA A 234 19.07 13.53 2.27
CA ALA A 234 19.65 14.12 1.05
C ALA A 234 18.61 14.51 0.00
N MET A 235 17.43 13.88 0.02
CA MET A 235 16.28 14.25 -0.83
C MET A 235 15.41 15.37 -0.23
N GLY A 236 15.74 15.88 0.94
CA GLY A 236 14.97 16.93 1.61
C GLY A 236 13.66 16.45 2.22
N ILE A 237 13.54 15.15 2.50
CA ILE A 237 12.38 14.57 3.19
C ILE A 237 12.51 14.90 4.69
N ASN A 238 11.45 15.43 5.26
CA ASN A 238 11.39 15.72 6.69
C ASN A 238 10.76 14.52 7.41
N LEU A 239 11.59 13.72 8.08
CA LEU A 239 11.13 12.59 8.87
C LEU A 239 10.66 13.11 10.24
N PRO A 240 9.37 12.96 10.59
CA PRO A 240 8.82 13.57 11.81
C PRO A 240 9.31 12.90 13.11
N GLU A 241 9.79 11.67 13.01
CA GLU A 241 10.28 10.86 14.13
C GLU A 241 11.53 10.09 13.72
N ASP A 242 12.31 9.61 14.69
CA ASP A 242 13.47 8.73 14.47
C ASP A 242 13.03 7.42 13.79
N PRO A 243 13.46 7.14 12.55
CA PRO A 243 13.01 5.98 11.81
C PRO A 243 13.43 4.65 12.44
N LEU A 244 14.61 4.61 13.07
CA LEU A 244 15.10 3.41 13.74
C LEU A 244 14.25 3.12 14.98
N ALA A 245 14.02 4.11 15.82
CA ALA A 245 13.17 3.95 17.00
C ALA A 245 11.76 3.49 16.62
N MET A 246 11.16 4.07 15.57
CA MET A 246 9.87 3.65 15.04
C MET A 246 9.89 2.21 14.53
N THR A 247 10.94 1.80 13.80
CA THR A 247 11.06 0.45 13.26
C THR A 247 11.14 -0.58 14.39
N LEU A 248 11.93 -0.31 15.42
CA LEU A 248 12.03 -1.18 16.60
C LEU A 248 10.70 -1.26 17.37
N ASP A 249 9.98 -0.14 17.49
CA ASP A 249 8.66 -0.10 18.13
C ASP A 249 7.63 -0.94 17.35
N VAL A 250 7.62 -0.83 16.03
CA VAL A 250 6.78 -1.67 15.15
C VAL A 250 7.11 -3.14 15.30
N CYS A 251 8.40 -3.52 15.33
CA CYS A 251 8.81 -4.91 15.58
C CYS A 251 8.25 -5.44 16.91
N ARG A 252 8.29 -4.64 17.99
CA ARG A 252 7.75 -5.03 19.31
C ARG A 252 6.22 -5.13 19.29
N LYS A 253 5.52 -4.11 18.76
CA LYS A 253 4.06 -4.04 18.73
C LYS A 253 3.43 -5.10 17.83
N THR A 254 4.16 -5.57 16.83
CA THR A 254 3.71 -6.58 15.86
C THR A 254 4.55 -7.86 15.94
N ALA A 255 5.04 -8.21 17.12
CA ALA A 255 6.05 -9.26 17.30
C ALA A 255 5.66 -10.61 16.69
N SER A 256 4.40 -11.01 16.78
CA SER A 256 3.90 -12.27 16.20
C SER A 256 3.50 -12.17 14.71
N ASN A 257 3.53 -10.97 14.12
CA ASN A 257 3.08 -10.80 12.74
C ASN A 257 4.19 -11.23 11.77
N LEU A 258 3.75 -11.75 10.61
CA LEU A 258 4.59 -11.97 9.44
C LEU A 258 4.51 -10.74 8.54
N SER A 259 5.63 -10.22 8.09
CA SER A 259 5.66 -9.12 7.13
C SER A 259 4.95 -9.48 5.82
N SER A 260 4.49 -8.47 5.07
CA SER A 260 3.86 -8.70 3.75
C SER A 260 4.82 -9.40 2.78
N MET A 261 6.10 -9.09 2.84
CA MET A 261 7.12 -9.71 1.99
C MET A 261 7.32 -11.19 2.35
N LEU A 262 7.37 -11.55 3.62
CA LEU A 262 7.43 -12.95 4.04
C LEU A 262 6.17 -13.73 3.62
N GLN A 263 4.99 -13.10 3.70
CA GLN A 263 3.76 -13.71 3.20
C GLN A 263 3.79 -13.95 1.69
N ASP A 264 4.37 -13.04 0.91
CA ASP A 264 4.57 -13.24 -0.53
C ASP A 264 5.54 -14.40 -0.81
N ILE A 265 6.68 -14.46 -0.11
CA ILE A 265 7.66 -15.56 -0.21
C ILE A 265 7.00 -16.91 0.12
N ASN A 266 6.26 -16.98 1.22
CA ASN A 266 5.58 -18.21 1.63
C ASN A 266 4.52 -18.67 0.60
N SER A 267 3.95 -17.72 -0.13
CA SER A 267 2.97 -17.96 -1.19
C SER A 267 3.59 -18.08 -2.58
N LYS A 268 4.92 -18.08 -2.71
CA LYS A 268 5.66 -18.09 -3.98
C LYS A 268 5.20 -16.99 -4.95
N ARG A 269 4.93 -15.81 -4.42
CA ARG A 269 4.51 -14.63 -5.19
C ARG A 269 5.67 -13.63 -5.30
N PRO A 270 5.77 -12.88 -6.41
CA PRO A 270 6.70 -11.76 -6.50
C PRO A 270 6.50 -10.78 -5.34
N THR A 271 7.60 -10.36 -4.72
CA THR A 271 7.60 -9.40 -3.61
C THR A 271 7.63 -7.95 -4.10
N GLU A 272 7.56 -7.01 -3.16
CA GLU A 272 7.74 -5.58 -3.44
C GLU A 272 9.18 -5.11 -3.12
N ILE A 273 10.18 -6.00 -3.13
CA ILE A 273 11.57 -5.67 -2.78
C ILE A 273 12.11 -4.51 -3.62
N ASP A 274 11.81 -4.46 -4.92
CA ASP A 274 12.27 -3.39 -5.82
C ASP A 274 11.67 -2.03 -5.47
N SER A 275 10.46 -2.00 -4.93
CA SER A 275 9.76 -0.77 -4.56
C SER A 275 10.03 -0.32 -3.13
N ILE A 276 10.68 -1.17 -2.33
CA ILE A 276 11.07 -0.91 -0.93
C ILE A 276 12.58 -0.68 -0.87
N ASN A 277 13.39 -1.71 -0.57
CA ASN A 277 14.85 -1.56 -0.48
C ASN A 277 15.47 -1.18 -1.85
N GLY A 278 14.97 -1.76 -2.95
CA GLY A 278 15.41 -1.40 -4.31
C GLY A 278 15.15 0.06 -4.67
N ALA A 279 14.09 0.66 -4.16
CA ALA A 279 13.82 2.08 -4.36
C ALA A 279 14.81 2.97 -3.59
N ILE A 280 15.27 2.56 -2.38
CA ILE A 280 16.38 3.22 -1.68
C ILE A 280 17.65 3.14 -2.52
N VAL A 281 18.01 1.94 -3.03
CA VAL A 281 19.19 1.74 -3.90
C VAL A 281 19.12 2.63 -5.14
N ALA A 282 17.96 2.69 -5.79
CA ALA A 282 17.78 3.51 -6.99
C ALA A 282 17.90 5.03 -6.70
N ALA A 283 17.39 5.50 -5.57
CA ALA A 283 17.52 6.89 -5.14
C ALA A 283 18.97 7.22 -4.73
N ALA A 284 19.60 6.35 -3.97
CA ALA A 284 20.98 6.48 -3.51
C ALA A 284 21.98 6.60 -4.68
N ARG A 285 21.80 5.81 -5.74
CA ARG A 285 22.63 5.89 -6.95
C ARG A 285 22.59 7.26 -7.62
N LYS A 286 21.42 7.91 -7.65
CA LYS A 286 21.27 9.27 -8.22
C LYS A 286 21.99 10.33 -7.38
N LEU A 287 22.21 10.04 -6.10
CA LEU A 287 22.82 10.96 -5.12
C LEU A 287 24.28 10.60 -4.81
N ALA A 288 24.81 9.52 -5.40
CA ALA A 288 26.13 8.97 -5.10
C ALA A 288 26.31 8.62 -3.60
N ILE A 289 25.25 8.14 -2.94
CA ILE A 289 25.28 7.69 -1.54
C ILE A 289 25.45 6.18 -1.52
N PRO A 290 26.44 5.62 -0.77
CA PRO A 290 26.59 4.17 -0.66
C PRO A 290 25.49 3.57 0.25
N VAL A 291 24.88 2.46 -0.19
CA VAL A 291 23.83 1.74 0.55
C VAL A 291 24.04 0.22 0.44
N PRO A 292 25.21 -0.28 0.87
CA PRO A 292 25.61 -1.68 0.66
C PRO A 292 24.68 -2.69 1.34
N VAL A 293 24.10 -2.35 2.48
CA VAL A 293 23.19 -3.26 3.19
C VAL A 293 21.87 -3.40 2.42
N ASN A 294 21.30 -2.30 1.92
CA ASN A 294 20.09 -2.36 1.09
C ASN A 294 20.34 -3.09 -0.23
N GLU A 295 21.51 -2.93 -0.86
CA GLU A 295 21.89 -3.68 -2.07
C GLU A 295 21.95 -5.19 -1.79
N GLU A 296 22.57 -5.59 -0.67
CA GLU A 296 22.64 -6.99 -0.27
C GLU A 296 21.26 -7.59 0.05
N LEU A 297 20.40 -6.85 0.74
CA LEU A 297 19.02 -7.30 1.03
C LEU A 297 18.22 -7.51 -0.25
N VAL A 298 18.34 -6.60 -1.22
CA VAL A 298 17.70 -6.77 -2.54
C VAL A 298 18.21 -8.02 -3.22
N ARG A 299 19.52 -8.23 -3.27
CA ARG A 299 20.15 -9.39 -3.90
C ARG A 299 19.62 -10.70 -3.29
N ARG A 300 19.63 -10.82 -1.95
CA ARG A 300 19.20 -12.04 -1.24
C ARG A 300 17.71 -12.34 -1.45
N VAL A 301 16.83 -11.34 -1.37
CA VAL A 301 15.40 -11.56 -1.63
C VAL A 301 15.16 -11.99 -3.08
N LYS A 302 15.86 -11.38 -4.05
CA LYS A 302 15.79 -11.77 -5.46
C LYS A 302 16.27 -13.21 -5.71
N GLU A 303 17.25 -13.67 -4.98
CA GLU A 303 17.72 -15.07 -5.03
C GLU A 303 16.64 -16.04 -4.53
N ILE A 304 15.93 -15.68 -3.45
CA ILE A 304 14.80 -16.46 -2.97
C ILE A 304 13.69 -16.49 -4.04
N GLU A 305 13.35 -15.36 -4.65
CA GLU A 305 12.32 -15.30 -5.71
C GLU A 305 12.67 -16.19 -6.92
N LYS A 306 13.94 -16.33 -7.26
CA LYS A 306 14.39 -17.21 -8.37
C LYS A 306 14.29 -18.70 -8.03
N SER A 307 14.10 -19.06 -6.78
CA SER A 307 14.07 -20.47 -6.32
C SER A 307 12.66 -21.10 -6.43
N TYR A 308 11.64 -20.36 -6.91
CA TYR A 308 10.28 -20.86 -7.07
C TYR A 308 9.56 -20.52 -8.38
#